data_66c54c4e479332f6a11672dce6c17aa8
#
_entry.id   66c54c4e479332f6a11672dce6c17aa8
#
_cell.length_a   1.000
_cell.length_b   1.000
_cell.length_c   1.000
_cell.angle_alpha   90.00
_cell.angle_beta   90.00
_cell.angle_gamma   90.00
#
_symmetry.space_group_name_H-M   'P 1'
#
loop_
_entity.id
_entity.type
_entity.pdbx_description
1 polymer ?
#
loop_
_entity_poly.entity_id
_entity_poly.type
_entity_poly.pdbx_seq_one_letter_code
_entity_poly.pdbx_strand_id
1 'polypeptide(L)'
;MSLPQLSPTAVEPSEFSQQQRILLLQLAHDSIVSALEDREISLDPPTPHLAEPRGAFTSLYLQGALRGCVGYVLPVSSVYRAVIDTARAAAFEDTRFYPVTIEEAHQLEVELSILSPPKPISADQVEVGRHGLLISLGGNRGLLLPQVPTERNWDRITFLEQTCRKAGLAPDAWKHGALIEAFTAEVFGEKYDPRDPDHD
;
A
#
# COMPACT_ATOMS: atom_id res chain seq x y z
N MET A 1 37.98 -17.00 -13.09
CA MET A 1 36.68 -17.11 -12.36
C MET A 1 36.00 -15.78 -12.46
N SER A 2 35.05 -15.64 -13.41
CA SER A 2 34.30 -14.40 -13.61
C SER A 2 33.13 -14.41 -12.64
N LEU A 3 32.99 -13.34 -11.88
CA LEU A 3 31.83 -13.10 -11.01
C LEU A 3 30.57 -12.94 -11.90
N PRO A 4 29.41 -13.49 -11.51
CA PRO A 4 28.17 -13.23 -12.21
C PRO A 4 27.80 -11.75 -12.04
N GLN A 5 27.66 -11.04 -13.16
CA GLN A 5 27.10 -9.69 -13.18
C GLN A 5 25.63 -9.79 -12.76
N LEU A 6 25.31 -9.21 -11.63
CA LEU A 6 23.93 -8.92 -11.23
C LEU A 6 23.36 -7.96 -12.29
N SER A 7 22.41 -8.44 -13.07
CA SER A 7 21.63 -7.61 -13.97
C SER A 7 20.92 -6.53 -13.13
N PRO A 8 20.92 -5.25 -13.55
CA PRO A 8 20.17 -4.23 -12.86
C PRO A 8 18.70 -4.62 -12.90
N THR A 9 18.07 -4.74 -11.75
CA THR A 9 16.63 -4.90 -11.60
C THR A 9 15.98 -3.77 -12.38
N ALA A 10 15.23 -4.10 -13.42
CA ALA A 10 14.49 -3.12 -14.20
C ALA A 10 13.52 -2.42 -13.23
N VAL A 11 13.76 -1.14 -12.97
CA VAL A 11 12.84 -0.28 -12.23
C VAL A 11 11.56 -0.24 -13.05
N GLU A 12 10.49 -0.82 -12.54
CA GLU A 12 9.19 -0.76 -13.20
C GLU A 12 8.77 0.71 -13.36
N PRO A 13 8.20 1.08 -14.52
CA PRO A 13 7.72 2.44 -14.69
C PRO A 13 6.66 2.72 -13.63
N SER A 14 6.83 3.83 -12.92
CA SER A 14 5.87 4.31 -11.93
C SER A 14 4.47 4.45 -12.55
N GLU A 15 3.44 3.93 -11.88
CA GLU A 15 2.05 4.07 -12.31
C GLU A 15 1.59 5.54 -12.21
N PHE A 16 2.01 6.24 -11.13
CA PHE A 16 1.66 7.63 -10.89
C PHE A 16 2.78 8.56 -11.32
N SER A 17 2.44 9.59 -12.13
CA SER A 17 3.38 10.65 -12.46
C SER A 17 3.80 11.43 -11.20
N GLN A 18 4.95 12.10 -11.25
CA GLN A 18 5.41 12.95 -10.14
C GLN A 18 4.36 13.99 -9.73
N GLN A 19 3.66 14.57 -10.68
CA GLN A 19 2.58 15.53 -10.39
C GLN A 19 1.40 14.89 -9.64
N GLN A 20 1.02 13.67 -10.02
CA GLN A 20 -0.04 12.94 -9.33
C GLN A 20 0.38 12.53 -7.91
N ARG A 21 1.63 12.12 -7.70
CA ARG A 21 2.15 11.81 -6.36
C ARG A 21 2.13 13.02 -5.45
N ILE A 22 2.64 14.17 -5.94
CA ILE A 22 2.61 15.43 -5.19
C ILE A 22 1.16 15.80 -4.83
N LEU A 23 0.24 15.71 -5.80
CA LEU A 23 -1.17 16.00 -5.57
C LEU A 23 -1.78 15.09 -4.51
N LEU A 24 -1.50 13.77 -4.54
CA LEU A 24 -2.04 12.82 -3.56
C LEU A 24 -1.45 13.04 -2.16
N LEU A 25 -0.16 13.39 -2.04
CA LEU A 25 0.46 13.77 -0.75
C LEU A 25 -0.18 15.04 -0.19
N GLN A 26 -0.33 16.09 -1.00
CA GLN A 26 -1.03 17.31 -0.60
C GLN A 26 -2.47 17.05 -0.19
N LEU A 27 -3.18 16.18 -0.93
CA LEU A 27 -4.55 15.78 -0.61
C LEU A 27 -4.63 15.09 0.76
N ALA A 28 -3.67 14.23 1.11
CA ALA A 28 -3.61 13.59 2.42
C ALA A 28 -3.46 14.62 3.54
N HIS A 29 -2.53 15.58 3.40
CA HIS A 29 -2.38 16.70 4.35
C HIS A 29 -3.66 17.53 4.45
N ASP A 30 -4.18 18.00 3.31
CA ASP A 30 -5.40 18.82 3.27
C ASP A 30 -6.58 18.11 3.92
N SER A 31 -6.68 16.78 3.75
CA SER A 31 -7.77 16.01 4.36
C SER A 31 -7.69 15.98 5.89
N ILE A 32 -6.49 15.90 6.46
CA ILE A 32 -6.26 15.92 7.91
C ILE A 32 -6.53 17.32 8.47
N VAL A 33 -5.91 18.35 7.88
CA VAL A 33 -6.05 19.75 8.33
C VAL A 33 -7.51 20.20 8.22
N SER A 34 -8.17 19.89 7.09
CA SER A 34 -9.58 20.27 6.91
C SER A 34 -10.51 19.63 7.92
N ALA A 35 -10.22 18.39 8.37
CA ALA A 35 -11.00 17.74 9.41
C ALA A 35 -10.83 18.42 10.78
N LEU A 36 -9.62 18.91 11.08
CA LEU A 36 -9.33 19.65 12.31
C LEU A 36 -9.93 21.07 12.32
N GLU A 37 -10.05 21.67 11.13
CA GLU A 37 -10.62 23.01 10.93
C GLU A 37 -12.14 23.01 10.68
N ASP A 38 -12.79 21.83 10.68
CA ASP A 38 -14.20 21.67 10.29
C ASP A 38 -14.51 22.25 8.90
N ARG A 39 -13.61 22.04 7.95
CA ARG A 39 -13.68 22.54 6.58
C ARG A 39 -13.92 21.41 5.58
N GLU A 40 -14.76 21.64 4.59
CA GLU A 40 -14.97 20.70 3.49
C GLU A 40 -13.82 20.73 2.48
N ILE A 41 -13.55 19.56 1.90
CA ILE A 41 -12.65 19.41 0.75
C ILE A 41 -13.40 18.77 -0.43
N SER A 42 -12.94 19.06 -1.64
CA SER A 42 -13.51 18.41 -2.83
C SER A 42 -13.25 16.89 -2.79
N LEU A 43 -14.28 16.12 -3.13
CA LEU A 43 -14.22 14.68 -3.25
C LEU A 43 -14.12 14.22 -4.71
N ASP A 44 -14.11 15.16 -5.65
CA ASP A 44 -14.09 14.88 -7.08
C ASP A 44 -12.64 14.69 -7.56
N PRO A 45 -12.29 13.51 -8.10
CA PRO A 45 -10.96 13.27 -8.62
C PRO A 45 -10.68 14.16 -9.85
N PRO A 46 -9.52 14.85 -9.88
CA PRO A 46 -9.20 15.81 -10.95
C PRO A 46 -8.85 15.15 -12.28
N THR A 47 -8.60 13.85 -12.30
CA THR A 47 -8.29 13.10 -13.53
C THR A 47 -8.96 11.73 -13.51
N PRO A 48 -9.25 11.12 -14.70
CA PRO A 48 -9.82 9.77 -14.77
C PRO A 48 -8.97 8.70 -14.07
N HIS A 49 -7.63 8.80 -14.13
CA HIS A 49 -6.73 7.86 -13.46
C HIS A 49 -6.90 7.89 -11.93
N LEU A 50 -7.08 9.07 -11.34
CA LEU A 50 -7.32 9.22 -9.90
C LEU A 50 -8.76 8.84 -9.49
N ALA A 51 -9.65 8.65 -10.46
CA ALA A 51 -11.00 8.11 -10.25
C ALA A 51 -11.04 6.58 -10.23
N GLU A 52 -9.95 5.89 -10.62
CA GLU A 52 -9.91 4.43 -10.63
C GLU A 52 -9.94 3.87 -9.21
N PRO A 53 -10.69 2.78 -8.96
CA PRO A 53 -10.71 2.13 -7.65
C PRO A 53 -9.35 1.51 -7.31
N ARG A 54 -8.85 1.79 -6.09
CA ARG A 54 -7.59 1.24 -5.56
C ARG A 54 -7.72 0.94 -4.07
N GLY A 55 -6.93 -0.03 -3.60
CA GLY A 55 -6.56 -0.12 -2.20
C GLY A 55 -5.48 0.93 -1.90
N ALA A 56 -5.48 1.47 -0.69
CA ALA A 56 -4.48 2.44 -0.26
C ALA A 56 -4.19 2.31 1.23
N PHE A 57 -2.95 2.66 1.61
CA PHE A 57 -2.53 2.86 2.99
C PHE A 57 -1.89 4.23 3.11
N THR A 58 -2.18 4.90 4.21
CA THR A 58 -1.49 6.13 4.61
C THR A 58 -0.73 5.88 5.90
N SER A 59 0.57 6.13 5.88
CA SER A 59 1.42 6.18 7.06
C SER A 59 1.78 7.63 7.36
N LEU A 60 1.64 8.01 8.62
CA LEU A 60 1.98 9.34 9.13
C LEU A 60 3.18 9.21 10.03
N TYR A 61 4.15 10.10 9.83
CA TYR A 61 5.33 10.18 10.68
C TYR A 61 5.44 11.58 11.29
N LEU A 62 5.92 11.64 12.51
CA LEU A 62 6.24 12.89 13.21
C LEU A 62 7.67 12.80 13.73
N GLN A 63 8.56 13.67 13.27
CA GLN A 63 9.97 13.65 13.62
C GLN A 63 10.66 12.28 13.39
N GLY A 64 10.27 11.61 12.29
CA GLY A 64 10.78 10.31 11.91
C GLY A 64 10.17 9.10 12.66
N ALA A 65 9.30 9.31 13.65
CA ALA A 65 8.59 8.25 14.35
C ALA A 65 7.20 8.01 13.77
N LEU A 66 6.78 6.74 13.66
CA LEU A 66 5.42 6.41 13.21
C LEU A 66 4.39 7.06 14.15
N ARG A 67 3.44 7.78 13.57
CA ARG A 67 2.38 8.53 14.27
C ARG A 67 0.97 8.01 13.97
N GLY A 68 0.81 7.24 12.90
CA GLY A 68 -0.43 6.57 12.52
C GLY A 68 -0.24 5.82 11.20
N CYS A 69 -0.98 4.72 11.02
CA CYS A 69 -0.98 3.97 9.76
C CYS A 69 -2.28 3.19 9.62
N VAL A 70 -3.10 3.58 8.64
CA VAL A 70 -4.37 2.92 8.34
C VAL A 70 -4.53 2.78 6.84
N GLY A 71 -5.21 1.72 6.42
CA GLY A 71 -5.51 1.50 5.02
C GLY A 71 -6.40 0.28 4.80
N TYR A 72 -6.75 0.08 3.54
CA TYR A 72 -7.48 -1.09 3.10
C TYR A 72 -6.96 -1.57 1.75
N VAL A 73 -7.08 -2.87 1.52
CA VAL A 73 -6.51 -3.53 0.35
C VAL A 73 -7.47 -3.59 -0.81
N LEU A 74 -8.76 -3.78 -0.54
CA LEU A 74 -9.76 -3.93 -1.60
C LEU A 74 -10.04 -2.58 -2.26
N PRO A 75 -10.15 -2.54 -3.61
CA PRO A 75 -10.41 -1.31 -4.36
C PRO A 75 -11.90 -0.92 -4.26
N VAL A 76 -12.32 -0.43 -3.09
CA VAL A 76 -13.72 -0.10 -2.79
C VAL A 76 -14.10 1.33 -3.17
N SER A 77 -13.13 2.22 -3.35
CA SER A 77 -13.34 3.60 -3.77
C SER A 77 -12.22 4.07 -4.70
N SER A 78 -12.38 5.23 -5.35
CA SER A 78 -11.33 5.83 -6.17
C SER A 78 -10.04 6.04 -5.36
N VAL A 79 -8.87 6.02 -6.00
CA VAL A 79 -7.60 6.29 -5.29
C VAL A 79 -7.64 7.65 -4.60
N TYR A 80 -8.24 8.66 -5.24
CA TYR A 80 -8.41 9.99 -4.66
C TYR A 80 -9.18 9.95 -3.34
N ARG A 81 -10.31 9.26 -3.32
CA ARG A 81 -11.12 9.08 -2.11
C ARG A 81 -10.44 8.20 -1.07
N ALA A 82 -9.77 7.14 -1.52
CA ALA A 82 -9.03 6.23 -0.65
C ALA A 82 -7.95 6.97 0.15
N VAL A 83 -7.21 7.89 -0.48
CA VAL A 83 -6.20 8.72 0.19
C VAL A 83 -6.84 9.61 1.25
N ILE A 84 -7.97 10.28 0.96
CA ILE A 84 -8.70 11.10 1.93
C ILE A 84 -9.11 10.26 3.16
N ASP A 85 -9.76 9.13 2.90
CA ASP A 85 -10.32 8.30 3.96
C ASP A 85 -9.20 7.67 4.83
N THR A 86 -8.14 7.15 4.21
CA THR A 86 -7.04 6.50 4.94
C THR A 86 -6.16 7.52 5.68
N ALA A 87 -5.95 8.73 5.16
CA ALA A 87 -5.23 9.78 5.86
C ALA A 87 -5.97 10.25 7.12
N ARG A 88 -7.28 10.47 7.01
CA ARG A 88 -8.12 10.80 8.18
C ARG A 88 -8.14 9.67 9.20
N ALA A 89 -8.32 8.43 8.74
CA ALA A 89 -8.31 7.27 9.63
C ALA A 89 -6.94 7.09 10.32
N ALA A 90 -5.82 7.30 9.62
CA ALA A 90 -4.49 7.25 10.21
C ALA A 90 -4.27 8.35 11.26
N ALA A 91 -4.85 9.53 11.06
CA ALA A 91 -4.73 10.66 11.98
C ALA A 91 -5.63 10.53 13.22
N PHE A 92 -6.84 9.94 13.08
CA PHE A 92 -7.87 10.05 14.11
C PHE A 92 -8.43 8.72 14.61
N GLU A 93 -8.24 7.62 13.88
CA GLU A 93 -8.87 6.32 14.17
C GLU A 93 -7.86 5.19 14.44
N ASP A 94 -6.56 5.44 14.30
CA ASP A 94 -5.53 4.46 14.67
C ASP A 94 -5.43 4.38 16.19
N THR A 95 -6.03 3.33 16.77
CA THR A 95 -6.16 3.14 18.22
C THR A 95 -4.84 2.98 18.97
N ARG A 96 -3.72 2.85 18.28
CA ARG A 96 -2.38 2.81 18.87
C ARG A 96 -1.90 4.19 19.33
N PHE A 97 -2.53 5.26 18.83
CA PHE A 97 -2.13 6.65 19.05
C PHE A 97 -3.34 7.51 19.46
N TYR A 98 -3.08 8.64 20.12
CA TYR A 98 -4.10 9.66 20.32
C TYR A 98 -4.39 10.38 18.99
N PRO A 99 -5.59 10.97 18.80
CA PRO A 99 -5.88 11.78 17.61
C PRO A 99 -4.83 12.87 17.40
N VAL A 100 -4.47 13.11 16.13
CA VAL A 100 -3.52 14.15 15.73
C VAL A 100 -4.09 15.52 16.09
N THR A 101 -3.23 16.42 16.63
CA THR A 101 -3.59 17.83 16.89
C THR A 101 -3.26 18.72 15.69
N ILE A 102 -3.76 19.96 15.70
CA ILE A 102 -3.49 20.91 14.60
C ILE A 102 -2.00 21.28 14.52
N GLU A 103 -1.32 21.37 15.68
CA GLU A 103 0.13 21.66 15.73
C GLU A 103 0.96 20.52 15.16
N GLU A 104 0.53 19.27 15.42
CA GLU A 104 1.17 18.08 14.84
C GLU A 104 0.90 18.00 13.34
N ALA A 105 -0.33 18.28 12.88
CA ALA A 105 -0.74 18.14 11.48
C ALA A 105 0.16 18.91 10.51
N HIS A 106 0.66 20.09 10.93
CA HIS A 106 1.60 20.89 10.14
C HIS A 106 3.05 20.36 10.12
N GLN A 107 3.36 19.35 10.91
CA GLN A 107 4.69 18.76 11.04
C GLN A 107 4.71 17.29 10.59
N LEU A 108 3.56 16.75 10.18
CA LEU A 108 3.48 15.37 9.70
C LEU A 108 4.23 15.22 8.39
N GLU A 109 4.82 14.06 8.22
CA GLU A 109 5.33 13.55 6.97
C GLU A 109 4.43 12.40 6.54
N VAL A 110 3.97 12.45 5.30
CA VAL A 110 3.04 11.48 4.74
C VAL A 110 3.76 10.51 3.82
N GLU A 111 3.47 9.22 3.98
CA GLU A 111 3.81 8.17 3.03
C GLU A 111 2.54 7.47 2.58
N LEU A 112 2.39 7.33 1.28
CA LEU A 112 1.28 6.63 0.63
C LEU A 112 1.75 5.33 0.00
N SER A 113 0.98 4.27 0.20
CA SER A 113 1.14 2.98 -0.48
C SER A 113 -0.14 2.68 -1.25
N ILE A 114 -0.08 2.83 -2.58
CA ILE A 114 -1.22 2.59 -3.46
C ILE A 114 -1.09 1.21 -4.10
N LEU A 115 -2.14 0.41 -3.96
CA LEU A 115 -2.13 -0.97 -4.42
C LEU A 115 -2.68 -1.07 -5.84
N SER A 116 -1.99 -1.84 -6.70
CA SER A 116 -2.55 -2.19 -8.00
C SER A 116 -3.77 -3.10 -7.85
N PRO A 117 -4.69 -3.13 -8.80
CA PRO A 117 -5.77 -4.12 -8.79
C PRO A 117 -5.21 -5.55 -8.78
N PRO A 118 -5.74 -6.45 -7.93
CA PRO A 118 -5.35 -7.85 -7.96
C PRO A 118 -5.61 -8.48 -9.33
N LYS A 119 -4.64 -9.24 -9.84
CA LYS A 119 -4.75 -9.97 -11.11
C LYS A 119 -4.42 -11.44 -10.91
N PRO A 120 -5.15 -12.37 -11.54
CA PRO A 120 -4.83 -13.79 -11.49
C PRO A 120 -3.40 -14.06 -11.98
N ILE A 121 -2.66 -14.87 -11.22
CA ILE A 121 -1.33 -15.37 -11.62
C ILE A 121 -1.18 -16.85 -11.25
N SER A 122 -0.19 -17.51 -11.85
CA SER A 122 0.21 -18.86 -11.43
C SER A 122 1.19 -18.81 -10.26
N ALA A 123 1.23 -19.89 -9.48
CA ALA A 123 2.08 -19.96 -8.27
C ALA A 123 3.58 -19.79 -8.55
N ASP A 124 4.04 -20.20 -9.75
CA ASP A 124 5.43 -20.05 -10.19
C ASP A 124 5.82 -18.61 -10.55
N GLN A 125 4.84 -17.77 -10.86
CA GLN A 125 5.03 -16.34 -11.15
C GLN A 125 5.07 -15.46 -9.88
N VAL A 126 4.78 -16.02 -8.71
CA VAL A 126 4.83 -15.26 -7.45
C VAL A 126 6.26 -14.86 -7.12
N GLU A 127 6.49 -13.57 -6.93
CA GLU A 127 7.77 -12.96 -6.57
C GLU A 127 7.69 -12.40 -5.15
N VAL A 128 8.50 -12.95 -4.23
CA VAL A 128 8.61 -12.48 -2.84
C VAL A 128 9.23 -11.07 -2.81
N GLY A 129 8.65 -10.19 -2.01
CA GLY A 129 9.07 -8.79 -1.88
C GLY A 129 8.48 -7.84 -2.93
N ARG A 130 7.92 -8.38 -4.02
CA ARG A 130 7.23 -7.60 -5.05
C ARG A 130 5.71 -7.75 -4.97
N HIS A 131 5.23 -8.99 -4.88
CA HIS A 131 3.82 -9.30 -4.91
C HIS A 131 3.22 -9.37 -3.51
N GLY A 132 2.07 -8.71 -3.30
CA GLY A 132 1.09 -9.11 -2.34
C GLY A 132 0.21 -10.21 -2.94
N LEU A 133 -0.32 -11.09 -2.10
CA LEU A 133 -1.17 -12.18 -2.55
C LEU A 133 -2.56 -12.09 -1.96
N LEU A 134 -3.55 -12.37 -2.79
CA LEU A 134 -4.92 -12.64 -2.44
C LEU A 134 -5.25 -14.06 -2.89
N ILE A 135 -5.59 -14.94 -1.94
CA ILE A 135 -6.00 -16.32 -2.25
C ILE A 135 -7.44 -16.52 -1.83
N SER A 136 -8.23 -17.12 -2.72
CA SER A 136 -9.65 -17.36 -2.48
C SER A 136 -10.09 -18.73 -2.97
N LEU A 137 -10.99 -19.37 -2.21
CA LEU A 137 -11.63 -20.64 -2.54
C LEU A 137 -12.96 -20.77 -1.80
N GLY A 138 -14.06 -21.01 -2.52
CA GLY A 138 -15.36 -21.33 -1.92
C GLY A 138 -15.89 -20.30 -0.94
N GLY A 139 -15.65 -18.99 -1.18
CA GLY A 139 -16.10 -17.90 -0.30
C GLY A 139 -15.08 -17.51 0.78
N ASN A 140 -14.08 -18.35 1.07
CA ASN A 140 -12.95 -17.99 1.93
C ASN A 140 -11.95 -17.13 1.19
N ARG A 141 -11.40 -16.12 1.85
CA ARG A 141 -10.43 -15.18 1.26
C ARG A 141 -9.39 -14.77 2.29
N GLY A 142 -8.13 -14.78 1.90
CA GLY A 142 -7.03 -14.31 2.72
C GLY A 142 -6.05 -13.50 1.89
N LEU A 143 -5.43 -12.52 2.53
CA LEU A 143 -4.51 -11.60 1.90
C LEU A 143 -3.30 -11.36 2.78
N LEU A 144 -2.13 -11.26 2.12
CA LEU A 144 -0.88 -10.81 2.72
C LEU A 144 -0.22 -9.77 1.81
N LEU A 145 0.29 -8.70 2.42
CA LEU A 145 1.00 -7.61 1.73
C LEU A 145 2.41 -8.03 1.29
N PRO A 146 3.02 -7.33 0.30
CA PRO A 146 4.32 -7.70 -0.25
C PRO A 146 5.48 -7.75 0.77
N GLN A 147 5.45 -6.89 1.80
CA GLN A 147 6.49 -6.80 2.83
C GLN A 147 6.47 -7.99 3.80
N VAL A 148 5.31 -8.61 4.01
CA VAL A 148 5.15 -9.69 5.02
C VAL A 148 6.10 -10.87 4.80
N PRO A 149 6.22 -11.46 3.61
CA PRO A 149 7.15 -12.57 3.39
C PRO A 149 8.61 -12.14 3.52
N THR A 150 8.95 -10.90 3.17
CA THR A 150 10.32 -10.37 3.30
C THR A 150 10.71 -10.21 4.77
N GLU A 151 9.86 -9.57 5.58
CA GLU A 151 10.07 -9.39 7.03
C GLU A 151 10.21 -10.72 7.79
N ARG A 152 9.55 -11.76 7.29
CA ARG A 152 9.54 -13.09 7.90
C ARG A 152 10.52 -14.08 7.27
N ASN A 153 11.31 -13.64 6.28
CA ASN A 153 12.22 -14.48 5.50
C ASN A 153 11.54 -15.73 4.92
N TRP A 154 10.33 -15.56 4.40
CA TRP A 154 9.60 -16.65 3.75
C TRP A 154 10.02 -16.78 2.29
N ASP A 155 10.13 -18.02 1.84
CA ASP A 155 10.19 -18.33 0.43
C ASP A 155 8.79 -18.28 -0.23
N ARG A 156 8.75 -18.40 -1.53
CA ARG A 156 7.52 -18.38 -2.33
C ARG A 156 6.49 -19.41 -1.88
N ILE A 157 6.93 -20.64 -1.57
CA ILE A 157 6.04 -21.72 -1.17
C ILE A 157 5.44 -21.44 0.20
N THR A 158 6.26 -21.04 1.15
CA THR A 158 5.80 -20.64 2.48
C THR A 158 4.84 -19.45 2.39
N PHE A 159 5.10 -18.48 1.53
CA PHE A 159 4.21 -17.33 1.33
C PHE A 159 2.83 -17.76 0.81
N LEU A 160 2.75 -18.64 -0.17
CA LEU A 160 1.50 -19.21 -0.68
C LEU A 160 0.74 -19.96 0.44
N GLU A 161 1.44 -20.82 1.19
CA GLU A 161 0.85 -21.60 2.29
C GLU A 161 0.31 -20.70 3.41
N GLN A 162 1.07 -19.66 3.81
CA GLN A 162 0.62 -18.74 4.86
C GLN A 162 -0.55 -17.88 4.39
N THR A 163 -0.60 -17.52 3.11
CA THR A 163 -1.75 -16.81 2.54
C THR A 163 -3.00 -17.71 2.52
N CYS A 164 -2.86 -19.02 2.19
CA CYS A 164 -3.94 -19.98 2.35
C CYS A 164 -4.44 -20.07 3.79
N ARG A 165 -3.54 -20.17 4.77
CA ARG A 165 -3.89 -20.17 6.20
C ARG A 165 -4.61 -18.89 6.62
N LYS A 166 -4.18 -17.74 6.12
CA LYS A 166 -4.83 -16.45 6.35
C LYS A 166 -6.26 -16.42 5.80
N ALA A 167 -6.52 -17.17 4.73
CA ALA A 167 -7.86 -17.38 4.16
C ALA A 167 -8.70 -18.40 4.94
N GLY A 168 -8.16 -19.05 5.96
CA GLY A 168 -8.82 -20.16 6.65
C GLY A 168 -8.86 -21.47 5.83
N LEU A 169 -7.94 -21.60 4.86
CA LEU A 169 -7.82 -22.75 3.97
C LEU A 169 -6.68 -23.67 4.40
N ALA A 170 -6.69 -24.92 3.88
CA ALA A 170 -5.55 -25.81 3.98
C ALA A 170 -4.30 -25.18 3.35
N PRO A 171 -3.08 -25.38 3.90
CA PRO A 171 -1.87 -24.75 3.39
C PRO A 171 -1.58 -25.00 1.91
N ASP A 172 -1.99 -26.16 1.41
CA ASP A 172 -1.81 -26.62 0.03
C ASP A 172 -3.00 -26.30 -0.90
N ALA A 173 -4.01 -25.55 -0.43
CA ALA A 173 -5.21 -25.22 -1.20
C ALA A 173 -4.86 -24.53 -2.54
N TRP A 174 -3.74 -23.81 -2.61
CA TRP A 174 -3.24 -23.19 -3.83
C TRP A 174 -2.88 -24.20 -4.94
N LYS A 175 -2.64 -25.48 -4.59
CA LYS A 175 -2.47 -26.61 -5.53
C LYS A 175 -3.78 -27.26 -5.95
N HIS A 176 -4.87 -26.98 -5.21
CA HIS A 176 -6.14 -27.68 -5.31
C HIS A 176 -7.29 -26.76 -5.70
N GLY A 177 -7.02 -25.82 -6.60
CA GLY A 177 -8.06 -25.00 -7.26
C GLY A 177 -8.39 -23.68 -6.56
N ALA A 178 -7.62 -23.25 -5.56
CA ALA A 178 -7.73 -21.89 -5.06
C ALA A 178 -7.27 -20.89 -6.13
N LEU A 179 -8.01 -19.79 -6.29
CA LEU A 179 -7.60 -18.68 -7.13
C LEU A 179 -6.48 -17.91 -6.43
N ILE A 180 -5.38 -17.74 -7.14
CA ILE A 180 -4.24 -16.92 -6.71
C ILE A 180 -4.28 -15.63 -7.51
N GLU A 181 -4.36 -14.50 -6.82
CA GLU A 181 -4.27 -13.16 -7.42
C GLU A 181 -3.09 -12.43 -6.77
N ALA A 182 -2.32 -11.72 -7.58
CA ALA A 182 -1.24 -10.87 -7.10
C ALA A 182 -1.54 -9.41 -7.36
N PHE A 183 -1.01 -8.57 -6.49
CA PHE A 183 -0.99 -7.12 -6.63
C PHE A 183 0.38 -6.58 -6.21
N THR A 184 0.70 -5.38 -6.66
CA THR A 184 1.90 -4.64 -6.25
C THR A 184 1.49 -3.43 -5.43
N ALA A 185 2.45 -2.81 -4.75
CA ALA A 185 2.27 -1.55 -4.06
C ALA A 185 3.26 -0.53 -4.63
N GLU A 186 2.76 0.64 -5.02
CA GLU A 186 3.59 1.80 -5.29
C GLU A 186 3.66 2.66 -4.04
N VAL A 187 4.86 2.79 -3.46
CA VAL A 187 5.09 3.55 -2.23
C VAL A 187 5.82 4.85 -2.58
N PHE A 188 5.32 5.96 -2.07
CA PHE A 188 5.95 7.27 -2.22
C PHE A 188 5.60 8.16 -1.02
N GLY A 189 6.51 9.06 -0.66
CA GLY A 189 6.37 9.91 0.52
C GLY A 189 7.21 11.18 0.41
N GLU A 190 7.11 12.02 1.41
CA GLU A 190 7.82 13.32 1.46
C GLU A 190 9.30 13.17 1.82
N LYS A 191 9.67 12.13 2.56
CA LYS A 191 11.05 11.85 2.97
C LYS A 191 11.68 10.61 2.32
N TYR A 192 10.89 9.73 1.75
CA TYR A 192 11.39 8.47 1.24
C TYR A 192 10.95 8.25 -0.21
N ASP A 193 11.77 8.66 -1.16
CA ASP A 193 11.77 8.06 -2.48
C ASP A 193 12.97 7.10 -2.56
N PRO A 194 12.75 5.76 -2.53
CA PRO A 194 13.85 4.78 -2.65
C PRO A 194 14.60 4.89 -3.99
N ARG A 195 14.17 5.80 -4.89
CA ARG A 195 14.75 6.05 -6.20
C ARG A 195 15.43 7.42 -6.28
N ASP A 196 15.39 8.22 -5.20
CA ASP A 196 16.14 9.47 -5.12
C ASP A 196 17.57 9.18 -4.66
N PRO A 197 18.60 9.27 -5.56
CA PRO A 197 19.98 8.97 -5.23
C PRO A 197 20.63 10.01 -4.33
N ASP A 198 19.95 11.12 -4.01
CA ASP A 198 20.49 12.24 -3.24
C ASP A 198 20.06 12.26 -1.76
N HIS A 199 19.38 11.19 -1.28
CA HIS A 199 19.05 11.03 0.13
C HIS A 199 20.00 10.02 0.80
N ASP A 200 21.20 10.49 1.15
CA ASP A 200 22.13 9.91 2.12
C ASP A 200 22.32 10.87 3.31
#